data_22cfe0005849b2a47761f90c23835b02
#
_entry.id   22cfe0005849b2a47761f90c23835b02
#
_cell.length_a   1.000
_cell.length_b   1.000
_cell.length_c   1.000
_cell.angle_alpha   90.00
_cell.angle_beta   90.00
_cell.angle_gamma   90.00
#
_symmetry.space_group_name_H-M   'P 1'
#
loop_
_entity.id
_entity.type
_entity.pdbx_description
1 polymer ?
#
loop_
_entity_poly.entity_id
_entity_poly.type
_entity_poly.pdbx_seq_one_letter_code
_entity_poly.pdbx_strand_id
1 'polypeptide(L)'
;MYFLDTNICAFILNGKYPELNERYLDCDIRKIKIPSVVLFELLYGAEKSQRRERNFANIQIFVSELEIVPFDIKAAEIAGTIRANLEKNGQPIGGYDLMIASIALSNDGIVVTNNTREFSRINGLPVEDWTV
;
A
#
# COMPACT_ATOMS: atom_id res chain seq x y z
N MET A 1 2.03 -12.92 -0.96
CA MET A 1 2.48 -11.76 -0.18
C MET A 1 1.48 -10.63 -0.32
N TYR A 2 1.21 -9.91 0.76
CA TYR A 2 0.22 -8.86 0.84
C TYR A 2 0.91 -7.51 0.96
N PHE A 3 0.64 -6.63 0.01
CA PHE A 3 1.17 -5.27 -0.02
C PHE A 3 0.08 -4.31 0.44
N LEU A 4 0.26 -3.71 1.61
CA LEU A 4 -0.73 -2.81 2.19
C LEU A 4 -0.59 -1.41 1.59
N ASP A 5 -1.71 -0.81 1.18
CA ASP A 5 -1.67 0.57 0.72
C ASP A 5 -1.67 1.55 1.90
N THR A 6 -1.53 2.83 1.61
CA THR A 6 -1.37 3.86 2.64
C THR A 6 -2.58 3.95 3.57
N ASN A 7 -3.79 3.95 3.01
CA ASN A 7 -5.00 4.07 3.81
C ASN A 7 -5.21 2.85 4.72
N ILE A 8 -4.92 1.64 4.22
CA ILE A 8 -4.99 0.43 5.04
C ILE A 8 -4.05 0.53 6.23
N CYS A 9 -2.81 0.97 6.02
CA CYS A 9 -1.86 1.18 7.11
C CYS A 9 -2.37 2.21 8.13
N ALA A 10 -2.89 3.33 7.65
CA ALA A 10 -3.47 4.36 8.52
C ALA A 10 -4.65 3.82 9.33
N PHE A 11 -5.52 3.03 8.71
CA PHE A 11 -6.66 2.42 9.40
C PHE A 11 -6.22 1.40 10.46
N ILE A 12 -5.19 0.62 10.19
CA ILE A 12 -4.62 -0.30 11.19
C ILE A 12 -4.09 0.51 12.38
N LEU A 13 -3.35 1.57 12.11
CA LEU A 13 -2.76 2.41 13.16
C LEU A 13 -3.79 3.11 14.03
N ASN A 14 -4.93 3.52 13.47
CA ASN A 14 -5.97 4.23 14.23
C ASN A 14 -7.13 3.34 14.71
N GLY A 15 -7.13 2.05 14.36
CA GLY A 15 -8.16 1.11 14.79
C GLY A 15 -9.54 1.33 14.20
N LYS A 16 -9.64 2.00 13.06
CA LYS A 16 -10.92 2.39 12.44
C LYS A 16 -11.81 1.21 12.07
N TYR A 17 -11.23 0.09 11.63
CA TYR A 17 -11.98 -1.09 11.19
C TYR A 17 -11.53 -2.31 12.00
N PRO A 18 -12.35 -2.78 12.98
CA PRO A 18 -11.98 -3.94 13.79
C PRO A 18 -11.68 -5.19 12.96
N GLU A 19 -12.44 -5.45 11.90
CA GLU A 19 -12.23 -6.60 11.01
C GLU A 19 -10.86 -6.56 10.33
N LEU A 20 -10.43 -5.37 9.93
CA LEU A 20 -9.11 -5.18 9.33
C LEU A 20 -8.01 -5.54 10.33
N ASN A 21 -8.11 -5.06 11.57
CA ASN A 21 -7.12 -5.33 12.59
C ASN A 21 -7.08 -6.82 12.94
N GLU A 22 -8.23 -7.50 12.96
CA GLU A 22 -8.29 -8.95 13.16
C GLU A 22 -7.55 -9.69 12.04
N ARG A 23 -7.83 -9.36 10.78
CA ARG A 23 -7.15 -10.00 9.64
C ARG A 23 -5.65 -9.74 9.65
N TYR A 24 -5.26 -8.52 9.99
CA TYR A 24 -3.85 -8.18 10.10
C TYR A 24 -3.14 -9.02 11.16
N LEU A 25 -3.74 -9.16 12.36
CA LEU A 25 -3.17 -9.93 13.46
C LEU A 25 -3.16 -11.43 13.17
N ASP A 26 -4.14 -11.94 12.44
CA ASP A 26 -4.23 -13.36 12.08
C ASP A 26 -3.29 -13.75 10.94
N CYS A 27 -2.84 -12.80 10.16
CA CYS A 27 -1.96 -13.07 9.02
C CYS A 27 -0.52 -13.28 9.51
N ASP A 28 0.18 -14.22 8.86
CA ASP A 28 1.62 -14.38 9.09
C ASP A 28 2.33 -13.09 8.69
N ILE A 29 2.98 -12.45 9.65
CA ILE A 29 3.65 -11.15 9.47
C ILE A 29 4.71 -11.20 8.36
N ARG A 30 5.30 -12.37 8.11
CA ARG A 30 6.29 -12.53 7.04
C ARG A 30 5.68 -12.39 5.64
N LYS A 31 4.35 -12.52 5.53
CA LYS A 31 3.62 -12.35 4.26
C LYS A 31 3.16 -10.93 4.02
N ILE A 32 3.32 -10.05 5.00
CA ILE A 32 2.87 -8.65 4.92
C ILE A 32 4.07 -7.77 4.55
N LYS A 33 3.89 -6.96 3.51
CA LYS A 33 4.93 -6.07 2.98
C LYS A 33 4.41 -4.65 2.89
N ILE A 34 5.29 -3.68 3.06
CA ILE A 34 4.99 -2.27 2.94
C ILE A 34 5.77 -1.71 1.75
N PRO A 35 5.10 -1.23 0.70
CA PRO A 35 5.80 -0.52 -0.37
C PRO A 35 6.51 0.73 0.18
N SER A 36 7.70 1.02 -0.32
CA SER A 36 8.46 2.20 0.14
C SER A 36 7.70 3.51 -0.05
N VAL A 37 6.85 3.59 -1.08
CA VAL A 37 5.96 4.74 -1.32
C VAL A 37 4.97 4.91 -0.18
N VAL A 38 4.44 3.82 0.36
CA VAL A 38 3.53 3.84 1.51
C VAL A 38 4.24 4.38 2.74
N LEU A 39 5.45 3.90 3.00
CA LEU A 39 6.25 4.43 4.12
C LEU A 39 6.45 5.93 3.99
N PHE A 40 6.81 6.42 2.79
CA PHE A 40 6.92 7.84 2.52
C PHE A 40 5.64 8.59 2.86
N GLU A 41 4.48 8.10 2.41
CA GLU A 41 3.21 8.78 2.67
C GLU A 41 2.86 8.81 4.16
N LEU A 42 3.13 7.72 4.88
CA LEU A 42 2.92 7.67 6.34
C LEU A 42 3.81 8.68 7.06
N LEU A 43 5.09 8.73 6.71
CA LEU A 43 6.05 9.66 7.32
C LEU A 43 5.69 11.11 7.00
N TYR A 44 5.28 11.40 5.77
CA TYR A 44 4.81 12.72 5.38
C TYR A 44 3.58 13.14 6.21
N GLY A 45 2.62 12.22 6.36
CA GLY A 45 1.43 12.48 7.18
C GLY A 45 1.77 12.78 8.64
N ALA A 46 2.73 12.05 9.21
CA ALA A 46 3.20 12.29 10.57
C ALA A 46 3.89 13.66 10.68
N GLU A 47 4.74 14.01 9.71
CA GLU A 47 5.50 15.27 9.70
C GLU A 47 4.59 16.50 9.77
N LYS A 48 3.47 16.48 9.06
CA LYS A 48 2.54 17.62 9.03
C LYS A 48 1.46 17.56 10.12
N SER A 49 1.44 16.50 10.94
CA SER A 49 0.42 16.33 11.99
C SER A 49 0.74 17.16 13.23
N GLN A 50 -0.28 17.39 14.07
CA GLN A 50 -0.11 18.10 15.35
C GLN A 50 0.55 17.22 16.42
N ARG A 51 0.61 15.89 16.20
CA ARG A 51 1.21 14.94 17.13
C ARG A 51 2.38 14.23 16.44
N ARG A 52 3.26 14.99 15.87
CA ARG A 52 4.37 14.53 15.05
C ARG A 52 5.20 13.43 15.70
N GLU A 53 5.69 13.67 16.92
CA GLU A 53 6.57 12.71 17.60
C GLU A 53 5.85 11.39 17.91
N ARG A 54 4.61 11.48 18.38
CA ARG A 54 3.79 10.30 18.67
C ARG A 54 3.52 9.49 17.41
N ASN A 55 3.15 10.17 16.33
CA ASN A 55 2.82 9.51 15.07
C ASN A 55 4.06 8.86 14.45
N PHE A 56 5.22 9.52 14.52
CA PHE A 56 6.48 8.90 14.09
C PHE A 56 6.79 7.65 14.90
N ALA A 57 6.67 7.71 16.22
CA ALA A 57 6.92 6.55 17.09
C ALA A 57 6.00 5.38 16.74
N ASN A 58 4.72 5.63 16.52
CA ASN A 58 3.75 4.61 16.16
C ASN A 58 4.06 3.98 14.81
N ILE A 59 4.48 4.75 13.82
CA ILE A 59 4.90 4.24 12.51
C ILE A 59 6.13 3.36 12.67
N GLN A 60 7.13 3.81 13.44
CA GLN A 60 8.35 3.04 13.66
C GLN A 60 8.05 1.67 14.26
N ILE A 61 7.17 1.62 15.26
CA ILE A 61 6.76 0.36 15.87
C ILE A 61 6.05 -0.53 14.86
N PHE A 62 5.11 0.05 14.10
CA PHE A 62 4.33 -0.69 13.10
C PHE A 62 5.22 -1.35 12.04
N VAL A 63 6.18 -0.62 11.50
CA VAL A 63 7.01 -1.12 10.41
C VAL A 63 8.23 -1.92 10.87
N SER A 64 8.53 -1.94 12.17
CA SER A 64 9.75 -2.56 12.70
C SER A 64 9.88 -4.05 12.38
N GLU A 65 8.76 -4.75 12.24
CA GLU A 65 8.73 -6.18 11.95
C GLU A 65 8.35 -6.50 10.50
N LEU A 66 8.09 -5.46 9.69
CA LEU A 66 7.63 -5.62 8.31
C LEU A 66 8.77 -5.33 7.32
N GLU A 67 8.75 -6.05 6.21
CA GLU A 67 9.68 -5.75 5.13
C GLU A 67 9.18 -4.55 4.33
N ILE A 68 10.06 -3.58 4.11
CA ILE A 68 9.80 -2.44 3.21
C ILE A 68 10.33 -2.82 1.84
N VAL A 69 9.47 -2.81 0.83
CA VAL A 69 9.83 -3.20 -0.54
C VAL A 69 9.95 -1.95 -1.41
N PRO A 70 11.12 -1.73 -2.04
CA PRO A 70 11.36 -0.48 -2.76
C PRO A 70 10.67 -0.42 -4.12
N PHE A 71 10.43 0.80 -4.58
CA PHE A 71 10.07 1.08 -5.97
C PHE A 71 11.36 1.02 -6.79
N ASP A 72 11.73 -0.18 -7.23
CA ASP A 72 12.98 -0.45 -7.93
C ASP A 72 12.84 -0.31 -9.46
N ILE A 73 13.89 -0.69 -10.19
CA ILE A 73 13.92 -0.58 -11.66
C ILE A 73 12.79 -1.41 -12.28
N LYS A 74 12.59 -2.65 -11.82
CA LYS A 74 11.55 -3.51 -12.36
C LYS A 74 10.16 -2.91 -12.13
N ALA A 75 9.90 -2.39 -10.93
CA ALA A 75 8.64 -1.71 -10.63
C ALA A 75 8.46 -0.46 -11.51
N ALA A 76 9.52 0.31 -11.74
CA ALA A 76 9.46 1.48 -12.61
C ALA A 76 9.09 1.13 -14.05
N GLU A 77 9.67 0.05 -14.59
CA GLU A 77 9.34 -0.44 -15.93
C GLU A 77 7.86 -0.85 -16.04
N ILE A 78 7.37 -1.60 -15.06
CA ILE A 78 5.96 -2.00 -14.98
C ILE A 78 5.06 -0.77 -14.89
N ALA A 79 5.40 0.20 -14.03
CA ALA A 79 4.61 1.42 -13.84
C ALA A 79 4.47 2.22 -15.13
N GLY A 80 5.55 2.36 -15.90
CA GLY A 80 5.52 3.07 -17.17
C GLY A 80 4.54 2.45 -18.15
N THR A 81 4.57 1.14 -18.27
CA THR A 81 3.66 0.39 -19.16
C THR A 81 2.20 0.54 -18.72
N ILE A 82 1.94 0.35 -17.43
CA ILE A 82 0.57 0.44 -16.87
C ILE A 82 0.01 1.84 -17.07
N ARG A 83 0.78 2.87 -16.73
CA ARG A 83 0.31 4.25 -16.82
C ARG A 83 -0.07 4.60 -18.25
N ALA A 84 0.76 4.26 -19.21
CA ALA A 84 0.47 4.51 -20.63
C ALA A 84 -0.83 3.84 -21.06
N ASN A 85 -1.03 2.58 -20.68
CA ASN A 85 -2.24 1.82 -21.02
C ASN A 85 -3.49 2.40 -20.38
N LEU A 86 -3.43 2.77 -19.09
CA LEU A 86 -4.58 3.33 -18.39
C LEU A 86 -4.98 4.69 -18.95
N GLU A 87 -4.01 5.55 -19.26
CA GLU A 87 -4.28 6.85 -19.86
C GLU A 87 -4.89 6.71 -21.26
N LYS A 88 -4.38 5.78 -22.04
CA LYS A 88 -4.91 5.48 -23.37
C LYS A 88 -6.38 5.03 -23.33
N ASN A 89 -6.75 4.28 -22.28
CA ASN A 89 -8.11 3.77 -22.09
C ASN A 89 -9.01 4.74 -21.31
N GLY A 90 -8.53 5.94 -20.98
CA GLY A 90 -9.29 6.93 -20.23
C GLY A 90 -9.57 6.54 -18.79
N GLN A 91 -8.72 5.70 -18.19
CA GLN A 91 -8.87 5.19 -16.83
C GLN A 91 -7.62 5.42 -15.97
N PRO A 92 -7.14 6.67 -15.84
CA PRO A 92 -5.95 6.93 -15.04
C PRO A 92 -6.19 6.65 -13.56
N ILE A 93 -5.10 6.37 -12.84
CA ILE A 93 -5.12 6.26 -11.37
C ILE A 93 -4.08 7.22 -10.80
N GLY A 94 -4.17 7.49 -9.50
CA GLY A 94 -3.21 8.35 -8.82
C GLY A 94 -1.78 7.81 -8.92
N GLY A 95 -0.80 8.72 -8.96
CA GLY A 95 0.61 8.35 -9.17
C GLY A 95 1.16 7.44 -8.07
N TYR A 96 0.83 7.71 -6.81
CA TYR A 96 1.30 6.86 -5.71
C TYR A 96 0.63 5.48 -5.74
N ASP A 97 -0.66 5.40 -6.04
CA ASP A 97 -1.36 4.12 -6.17
C ASP A 97 -0.78 3.29 -7.32
N LEU A 98 -0.42 3.95 -8.42
CA LEU A 98 0.28 3.30 -9.53
C LEU A 98 1.61 2.69 -9.08
N MET A 99 2.39 3.43 -8.29
CA MET A 99 3.67 2.94 -7.77
C MET A 99 3.47 1.76 -6.82
N ILE A 100 2.48 1.84 -5.93
CA ILE A 100 2.13 0.75 -5.02
C ILE A 100 1.77 -0.52 -5.80
N ALA A 101 0.89 -0.39 -6.79
CA ALA A 101 0.47 -1.50 -7.65
C ALA A 101 1.66 -2.12 -8.39
N SER A 102 2.57 -1.29 -8.88
CA SER A 102 3.73 -1.74 -9.64
C SER A 102 4.73 -2.50 -8.77
N ILE A 103 4.91 -2.07 -7.53
CA ILE A 103 5.72 -2.80 -6.55
C ILE A 103 5.10 -4.17 -6.28
N ALA A 104 3.79 -4.25 -6.06
CA ALA A 104 3.10 -5.52 -5.83
C ALA A 104 3.24 -6.46 -7.03
N LEU A 105 2.99 -5.96 -8.24
CA LEU A 105 3.11 -6.78 -9.46
C LEU A 105 4.53 -7.29 -9.68
N SER A 106 5.54 -6.46 -9.45
CA SER A 106 6.94 -6.87 -9.64
C SER A 106 7.37 -7.95 -8.65
N ASN A 107 6.59 -8.17 -7.59
CA ASN A 107 6.85 -9.17 -6.56
C ASN A 107 5.78 -10.27 -6.50
N ASP A 108 4.93 -10.37 -7.53
CA ASP A 108 3.84 -11.35 -7.60
C ASP A 108 2.91 -11.31 -6.38
N GLY A 109 2.63 -10.10 -5.89
CA GLY A 109 1.87 -9.90 -4.67
C GLY A 109 0.43 -9.47 -4.89
N ILE A 110 -0.29 -9.39 -3.77
CA ILE A 110 -1.69 -8.96 -3.69
C ILE A 110 -1.70 -7.57 -3.05
N VAL A 111 -2.44 -6.62 -3.61
CA VAL A 111 -2.64 -5.31 -2.98
C VAL A 111 -3.83 -5.40 -2.03
N VAL A 112 -3.62 -4.97 -0.79
CA VAL A 112 -4.69 -4.83 0.20
C VAL A 112 -5.07 -3.35 0.26
N THR A 113 -6.32 -3.03 -0.09
CA THR A 113 -6.79 -1.66 -0.22
C THR A 113 -8.31 -1.60 0.00
N ASN A 114 -8.82 -0.47 0.43
CA ASN A 114 -10.27 -0.22 0.37
C ASN A 114 -10.67 0.53 -0.92
N ASN A 115 -9.69 0.94 -1.72
CA ASN A 115 -9.93 1.58 -3.01
C ASN A 115 -9.89 0.56 -4.15
N THR A 116 -10.70 -0.47 -4.05
CA THR A 116 -10.71 -1.58 -5.02
C THR A 116 -11.09 -1.12 -6.42
N ARG A 117 -11.91 -0.08 -6.52
CA ARG A 117 -12.35 0.45 -7.81
C ARG A 117 -11.18 0.88 -8.70
N GLU A 118 -10.24 1.66 -8.17
CA GLU A 118 -9.10 2.13 -8.94
C GLU A 118 -8.08 1.03 -9.21
N PHE A 119 -7.71 0.27 -8.18
CA PHE A 119 -6.71 -0.80 -8.35
C PHE A 119 -7.21 -1.91 -9.28
N SER A 120 -8.52 -2.15 -9.35
CA SER A 120 -9.10 -3.15 -10.26
C SER A 120 -8.99 -2.76 -11.74
N ARG A 121 -8.66 -1.51 -12.06
CA ARG A 121 -8.37 -1.08 -13.43
C ARG A 121 -7.10 -1.70 -13.99
N ILE A 122 -6.24 -2.22 -13.12
CA ILE A 122 -4.94 -2.79 -13.51
C ILE A 122 -5.10 -4.28 -13.76
N ASN A 123 -4.90 -4.70 -15.02
CA ASN A 123 -5.00 -6.11 -15.40
C ASN A 123 -3.92 -6.94 -14.71
N GLY A 124 -4.33 -8.10 -14.20
CA GLY A 124 -3.40 -9.05 -13.59
C GLY A 124 -3.00 -8.73 -12.16
N LEU A 125 -3.54 -7.66 -11.55
CA LEU A 125 -3.25 -7.31 -10.17
C LEU A 125 -4.31 -7.92 -9.25
N PRO A 126 -3.94 -8.88 -8.37
CA PRO A 126 -4.87 -9.34 -7.35
C PRO A 126 -5.09 -8.26 -6.29
N VAL A 127 -6.33 -8.05 -5.91
CA VAL A 127 -6.73 -6.99 -4.96
C VAL A 127 -7.66 -7.60 -3.92
N GLU A 128 -7.43 -7.27 -2.65
CA GLU A 128 -8.30 -7.66 -1.53
C GLU A 128 -8.65 -6.44 -0.68
N ASP A 129 -9.87 -6.40 -0.19
CA ASP A 129 -10.31 -5.40 0.78
C ASP A 129 -10.54 -6.07 2.13
N TRP A 130 -9.69 -5.75 3.10
CA TRP A 130 -9.76 -6.31 4.46
C TRP A 130 -10.64 -5.48 5.40
N THR A 131 -11.26 -4.40 4.91
CA THR A 131 -12.17 -3.58 5.72
C THR A 131 -13.60 -4.13 5.76
N VAL A 132 -13.87 -5.10 4.93
CA VAL A 132 -15.20 -5.72 4.82
C VAL A 132 -15.17 -7.20 5.15
#